data_db94ee010a1d20006f7424807bcf81ba
#
_entry.id   db94ee010a1d20006f7424807bcf81ba
#
_cell.length_a   1.000
_cell.length_b   1.000
_cell.length_c   1.000
_cell.angle_alpha   90.00
_cell.angle_beta   90.00
_cell.angle_gamma   90.00
#
_symmetry.space_group_name_H-M   'P 1'
#
loop_
_entity.id
_entity.type
_entity.pdbx_description
1 polymer ?
#
loop_
_entity_poly.entity_id
_entity_poly.type
_entity_poly.pdbx_seq_one_letter_code
_entity_poly.pdbx_strand_id
1 'polypeptide(L)'
;MNRNLMPWLTCGALVLSVGAPGLAQTPAAAPAPITVLGQVESVDAGARSLVMKAADGSSLSVTLAEKGTVVKVAPGETSLANAAPIAFDAITSGDRVMVRGGARNERGIDGALRVVVMARTDLAARNEAELRAWRERGVSGTLISADPTNREFILQTAAAPAAPAAPAAPAAPAAPGTPASGPAAPNTIVVDATKAVIHRYADTSIKFDDARPSTVAEMEPADQVRVLGTRAADGRKITAERVVFGHFSTRALAIEKIDAASGVISVKDLQSNQKFTLTVSAGGAIRKIPAEMAAMFGGGAQGGGR
;
A
#
# COMPACT_ATOMS: atom_id res chain seq x y z
N MET A 1 -23.28 26.57 75.87
CA MET A 1 -24.38 27.04 76.71
C MET A 1 -25.69 26.60 76.12
N ASN A 2 -26.40 25.78 76.89
CA ASN A 2 -27.86 25.62 76.98
C ASN A 2 -28.61 25.08 75.81
N ARG A 3 -29.08 23.90 75.90
CA ARG A 3 -30.16 23.26 76.72
C ARG A 3 -31.47 23.16 75.92
N ASN A 4 -31.91 21.90 75.76
CA ASN A 4 -33.18 21.29 76.12
C ASN A 4 -34.36 21.58 75.14
N LEU A 5 -35.26 20.69 74.81
CA LEU A 5 -35.91 19.56 75.48
C LEU A 5 -36.80 18.83 74.45
N MET A 6 -36.89 17.53 74.59
CA MET A 6 -37.97 16.64 74.19
C MET A 6 -39.32 16.99 74.80
N PRO A 7 -40.44 16.36 74.54
CA PRO A 7 -40.86 15.23 73.69
C PRO A 7 -42.23 15.42 73.00
N TRP A 8 -42.78 14.48 72.23
CA TRP A 8 -44.06 13.79 72.47
C TRP A 8 -44.37 12.80 71.35
N LEU A 9 -44.73 11.60 71.79
CA LEU A 9 -45.24 10.47 71.06
C LEU A 9 -46.56 10.73 70.34
N THR A 10 -46.73 10.24 69.14
CA THR A 10 -48.03 9.68 68.70
C THR A 10 -47.79 8.49 67.74
N CYS A 11 -48.45 7.42 68.14
CA CYS A 11 -48.48 6.10 67.46
C CYS A 11 -49.38 6.20 66.25
N GLY A 12 -48.84 5.83 65.06
CA GLY A 12 -49.61 5.73 63.85
C GLY A 12 -49.19 4.44 63.10
N ALA A 13 -50.06 3.48 63.04
CA ALA A 13 -49.87 2.21 62.36
C ALA A 13 -49.67 2.43 60.85
N LEU A 14 -48.48 2.05 60.28
CA LEU A 14 -48.22 2.10 58.90
C LEU A 14 -48.25 0.70 58.30
N VAL A 15 -49.19 0.51 57.40
CA VAL A 15 -49.36 -0.72 56.58
C VAL A 15 -48.17 -0.84 55.68
N LEU A 16 -47.39 -1.92 55.84
CA LEU A 16 -46.32 -2.29 54.89
C LEU A 16 -46.94 -2.85 53.63
N SER A 17 -46.97 -2.07 52.54
CA SER A 17 -47.11 -2.57 51.18
C SER A 17 -45.74 -2.98 50.67
N VAL A 18 -45.49 -4.28 50.62
CA VAL A 18 -44.32 -4.89 49.95
C VAL A 18 -44.46 -4.67 48.45
N GLY A 19 -43.88 -3.59 47.94
CA GLY A 19 -43.69 -3.39 46.51
C GLY A 19 -42.55 -4.31 46.02
N ALA A 20 -42.88 -5.31 45.20
CA ALA A 20 -41.90 -6.13 44.53
C ALA A 20 -40.98 -5.23 43.67
N PRO A 21 -39.63 -5.39 43.72
CA PRO A 21 -38.75 -4.69 42.79
C PRO A 21 -38.99 -5.23 41.38
N GLY A 22 -39.60 -4.42 40.53
CA GLY A 22 -39.66 -4.68 39.10
C GLY A 22 -38.22 -4.78 38.57
N LEU A 23 -37.85 -5.97 38.12
CA LEU A 23 -36.61 -6.19 37.36
C LEU A 23 -36.68 -5.34 36.10
N ALA A 24 -36.05 -4.18 36.18
CA ALA A 24 -35.77 -3.39 34.97
C ALA A 24 -34.93 -4.28 34.01
N GLN A 25 -35.59 -4.86 33.05
CA GLN A 25 -34.88 -5.49 31.93
C GLN A 25 -34.06 -4.42 31.21
N THR A 26 -32.75 -4.44 31.46
CA THR A 26 -31.80 -3.70 30.63
C THR A 26 -32.03 -4.15 29.18
N PRO A 27 -32.37 -3.25 28.25
CA PRO A 27 -32.51 -3.62 26.86
C PRO A 27 -31.20 -4.24 26.42
N ALA A 28 -31.27 -5.51 25.96
CA ALA A 28 -30.12 -6.20 25.40
C ALA A 28 -29.52 -5.32 24.31
N ALA A 29 -28.28 -4.92 24.49
CA ALA A 29 -27.57 -4.13 23.49
C ALA A 29 -27.69 -4.85 22.14
N ALA A 30 -28.22 -4.15 21.14
CA ALA A 30 -28.33 -4.71 19.80
C ALA A 30 -26.94 -5.18 19.37
N PRO A 31 -26.82 -6.42 18.84
CA PRO A 31 -25.52 -6.94 18.42
C PRO A 31 -24.88 -5.98 17.44
N ALA A 32 -23.59 -5.67 17.67
CA ALA A 32 -22.83 -4.78 16.80
C ALA A 32 -22.91 -5.28 15.33
N PRO A 33 -23.14 -4.38 14.38
CA PRO A 33 -23.28 -4.78 12.98
C PRO A 33 -22.00 -5.46 12.50
N ILE A 34 -22.12 -6.68 12.04
CA ILE A 34 -21.01 -7.45 11.49
C ILE A 34 -20.55 -6.77 10.20
N THR A 35 -19.24 -6.62 10.04
CA THR A 35 -18.63 -6.15 8.78
C THR A 35 -17.55 -7.15 8.39
N VAL A 36 -17.70 -7.76 7.21
CA VAL A 36 -16.76 -8.74 6.67
C VAL A 36 -16.36 -8.32 5.26
N LEU A 37 -15.06 -8.37 5.00
CA LEU A 37 -14.46 -8.11 3.70
C LEU A 37 -14.02 -9.42 3.07
N GLY A 38 -14.22 -9.57 1.76
CA GLY A 38 -13.76 -10.75 1.04
C GLY A 38 -13.90 -10.62 -0.47
N GLN A 39 -13.61 -11.71 -1.15
CA GLN A 39 -13.74 -11.85 -2.59
C GLN A 39 -14.83 -12.87 -2.92
N VAL A 40 -15.68 -12.54 -3.87
CA VAL A 40 -16.77 -13.43 -4.30
C VAL A 40 -16.20 -14.64 -5.03
N GLU A 41 -16.58 -15.84 -4.58
CA GLU A 41 -16.27 -17.11 -5.25
C GLU A 41 -17.41 -17.52 -6.17
N SER A 42 -18.64 -17.45 -5.69
CA SER A 42 -19.84 -17.77 -6.47
C SER A 42 -21.04 -16.94 -6.04
N VAL A 43 -22.01 -16.78 -6.95
CA VAL A 43 -23.25 -16.04 -6.72
C VAL A 43 -24.42 -16.91 -7.12
N ASP A 44 -25.43 -16.99 -6.28
CA ASP A 44 -26.74 -17.55 -6.58
C ASP A 44 -27.78 -16.44 -6.52
N ALA A 45 -28.13 -15.94 -7.69
CA ALA A 45 -29.10 -14.84 -7.84
C ALA A 45 -30.50 -15.25 -7.40
N GLY A 46 -30.88 -16.54 -7.61
CA GLY A 46 -32.19 -17.05 -7.24
C GLY A 46 -32.40 -17.14 -5.71
N ALA A 47 -31.38 -17.57 -5.00
CA ALA A 47 -31.38 -17.64 -3.53
C ALA A 47 -30.96 -16.30 -2.89
N ARG A 48 -30.58 -15.28 -3.67
CA ARG A 48 -29.97 -14.02 -3.20
C ARG A 48 -28.84 -14.28 -2.22
N SER A 49 -28.01 -15.28 -2.53
CA SER A 49 -26.88 -15.69 -1.73
C SER A 49 -25.59 -15.67 -2.53
N LEU A 50 -24.48 -15.44 -1.86
CA LEU A 50 -23.14 -15.50 -2.44
C LEU A 50 -22.19 -16.24 -1.50
N VAL A 51 -21.19 -16.88 -2.07
CA VAL A 51 -20.06 -17.42 -1.33
C VAL A 51 -18.88 -16.50 -1.53
N MET A 52 -18.26 -16.09 -0.44
CA MET A 52 -17.10 -15.22 -0.47
C MET A 52 -15.95 -15.82 0.33
N LYS A 53 -14.74 -15.61 -0.15
CA LYS A 53 -13.51 -15.87 0.57
C LYS A 53 -13.14 -14.66 1.40
N ALA A 54 -13.20 -14.78 2.72
CA ALA A 54 -12.84 -13.70 3.63
C ALA A 54 -11.31 -13.45 3.67
N ALA A 55 -10.89 -12.35 4.26
CA ALA A 55 -9.47 -11.98 4.34
C ALA A 55 -8.62 -12.99 5.13
N ASP A 56 -9.22 -13.75 6.05
CA ASP A 56 -8.60 -14.84 6.81
C ASP A 56 -8.46 -16.14 6.01
N GLY A 57 -8.95 -16.17 4.77
CA GLY A 57 -8.94 -17.33 3.89
C GLY A 57 -10.14 -18.28 4.05
N SER A 58 -11.05 -18.01 4.98
CA SER A 58 -12.26 -18.82 5.15
C SER A 58 -13.31 -18.52 4.07
N SER A 59 -14.02 -19.56 3.61
CA SER A 59 -15.17 -19.40 2.71
C SER A 59 -16.43 -19.22 3.54
N LEU A 60 -17.16 -18.12 3.31
CA LEU A 60 -18.38 -17.77 4.01
C LEU A 60 -19.54 -17.67 3.04
N SER A 61 -20.66 -18.31 3.37
CA SER A 61 -21.92 -18.10 2.67
C SER A 61 -22.62 -16.86 3.22
N VAL A 62 -23.09 -15.99 2.35
CA VAL A 62 -23.79 -14.77 2.72
C VAL A 62 -25.14 -14.73 2.05
N THR A 63 -26.21 -14.64 2.84
CA THR A 63 -27.58 -14.49 2.35
C THR A 63 -28.02 -13.04 2.56
N LEU A 64 -28.53 -12.40 1.52
CA LEU A 64 -29.03 -11.03 1.59
C LEU A 64 -30.43 -11.01 2.22
N ALA A 65 -30.66 -10.10 3.16
CA ALA A 65 -31.97 -9.88 3.73
C ALA A 65 -32.99 -9.45 2.64
N GLU A 66 -34.26 -9.66 2.86
CA GLU A 66 -35.33 -9.27 1.93
C GLU A 66 -35.26 -7.77 1.56
N LYS A 67 -35.00 -6.91 2.55
CA LYS A 67 -34.78 -5.47 2.38
C LYS A 67 -33.32 -5.09 2.25
N GLY A 68 -32.45 -6.06 2.05
CA GLY A 68 -31.01 -5.83 1.89
C GLY A 68 -30.71 -5.11 0.58
N THR A 69 -29.71 -4.25 0.61
CA THR A 69 -29.30 -3.42 -0.54
C THR A 69 -27.92 -3.83 -1.05
N VAL A 70 -27.75 -3.81 -2.36
CA VAL A 70 -26.45 -3.98 -3.02
C VAL A 70 -26.07 -2.68 -3.66
N VAL A 71 -24.85 -2.22 -3.37
CA VAL A 71 -24.34 -0.96 -3.94
C VAL A 71 -22.95 -1.19 -4.51
N LYS A 72 -22.66 -0.57 -5.64
CA LYS A 72 -21.36 -0.58 -6.29
C LYS A 72 -20.61 0.71 -5.93
N VAL A 73 -19.35 0.56 -5.56
CA VAL A 73 -18.46 1.68 -5.23
C VAL A 73 -17.24 1.63 -6.14
N ALA A 74 -16.82 2.80 -6.62
CA ALA A 74 -15.60 2.91 -7.40
C ALA A 74 -14.36 2.57 -6.54
N PRO A 75 -13.32 1.92 -7.11
CA PRO A 75 -12.11 1.61 -6.38
C PRO A 75 -11.42 2.86 -5.83
N GLY A 76 -11.13 2.86 -4.52
CA GLY A 76 -10.50 3.98 -3.83
C GLY A 76 -11.45 4.98 -3.18
N GLU A 77 -12.75 4.86 -3.43
CA GLU A 77 -13.76 5.62 -2.70
C GLU A 77 -13.86 5.09 -1.27
N THR A 78 -13.71 5.98 -0.30
CA THR A 78 -13.88 5.69 1.14
C THR A 78 -15.28 6.03 1.64
N SER A 79 -16.06 6.75 0.83
CA SER A 79 -17.42 7.19 1.12
C SER A 79 -18.45 6.38 0.32
N LEU A 80 -19.57 6.06 0.96
CA LEU A 80 -20.70 5.45 0.29
C LEU A 80 -21.66 6.50 -0.34
N ALA A 81 -21.32 7.79 -0.28
CA ALA A 81 -22.17 8.86 -0.81
C ALA A 81 -22.37 8.74 -2.33
N ASN A 82 -21.36 8.26 -3.05
CA ASN A 82 -21.37 8.07 -4.50
C ASN A 82 -21.65 6.61 -4.90
N ALA A 83 -22.10 5.78 -3.96
CA ALA A 83 -22.37 4.38 -4.23
C ALA A 83 -23.64 4.24 -5.10
N ALA A 84 -23.52 3.59 -6.24
CA ALA A 84 -24.64 3.31 -7.13
C ALA A 84 -25.35 2.01 -6.72
N PRO A 85 -26.68 1.99 -6.58
CA PRO A 85 -27.42 0.76 -6.36
C PRO A 85 -27.28 -0.14 -7.59
N ILE A 86 -27.04 -1.42 -7.37
CA ILE A 86 -26.98 -2.45 -8.43
C ILE A 86 -27.87 -3.62 -8.08
N ALA A 87 -28.27 -4.39 -9.09
CA ALA A 87 -29.00 -5.64 -8.88
C ALA A 87 -28.05 -6.73 -8.33
N PHE A 88 -28.59 -7.70 -7.61
CA PHE A 88 -27.79 -8.77 -7.00
C PHE A 88 -27.10 -9.66 -8.04
N ASP A 89 -27.72 -9.88 -9.18
CA ASP A 89 -27.21 -10.64 -10.32
C ASP A 89 -26.06 -9.94 -11.07
N ALA A 90 -25.86 -8.65 -10.83
CA ALA A 90 -24.72 -7.89 -11.38
C ALA A 90 -23.40 -8.20 -10.63
N ILE A 91 -23.45 -8.90 -9.50
CA ILE A 91 -22.25 -9.36 -8.77
C ILE A 91 -21.62 -10.52 -9.53
N THR A 92 -20.32 -10.47 -9.74
CA THR A 92 -19.59 -11.53 -10.46
C THR A 92 -18.51 -12.18 -9.59
N SER A 93 -18.16 -13.41 -9.92
CA SER A 93 -17.03 -14.08 -9.27
C SER A 93 -15.73 -13.27 -9.47
N GLY A 94 -14.98 -13.10 -8.39
CA GLY A 94 -13.76 -12.31 -8.33
C GLY A 94 -13.96 -10.86 -7.88
N ASP A 95 -15.20 -10.38 -7.76
CA ASP A 95 -15.49 -9.06 -7.21
C ASP A 95 -15.10 -8.98 -5.73
N ARG A 96 -14.62 -7.85 -5.28
CA ARG A 96 -14.40 -7.59 -3.85
C ARG A 96 -15.69 -7.07 -3.24
N VAL A 97 -16.06 -7.67 -2.11
CA VAL A 97 -17.28 -7.30 -1.41
C VAL A 97 -17.01 -7.00 0.05
N MET A 98 -17.76 -6.02 0.55
CA MET A 98 -17.90 -5.75 1.97
C MET A 98 -19.34 -5.99 2.38
N VAL A 99 -19.56 -6.98 3.24
CA VAL A 99 -20.87 -7.33 3.76
C VAL A 99 -21.05 -6.66 5.10
N ARG A 100 -22.20 -6.02 5.30
CA ARG A 100 -22.55 -5.33 6.54
C ARG A 100 -23.91 -5.75 7.06
N GLY A 101 -23.98 -6.01 8.36
CA GLY A 101 -25.20 -6.48 9.05
C GLY A 101 -25.39 -7.98 8.92
N GLY A 102 -26.52 -8.47 9.41
CA GLY A 102 -26.84 -9.89 9.47
C GLY A 102 -26.38 -10.56 10.76
N ALA A 103 -26.71 -11.82 10.88
CA ALA A 103 -26.28 -12.68 11.97
C ALA A 103 -25.19 -13.64 11.48
N ARG A 104 -24.08 -13.72 12.24
CA ARG A 104 -23.02 -14.69 11.93
C ARG A 104 -23.38 -16.04 12.53
N ASN A 105 -23.30 -17.08 11.72
CA ASN A 105 -23.43 -18.48 12.13
C ASN A 105 -22.22 -19.30 11.67
N GLU A 106 -22.19 -20.58 11.92
CA GLU A 106 -21.08 -21.48 11.55
C GLU A 106 -20.87 -21.58 10.02
N ARG A 107 -21.89 -21.30 9.21
CA ARG A 107 -21.85 -21.39 7.74
C ARG A 107 -21.59 -20.05 7.06
N GLY A 108 -21.76 -18.93 7.78
CA GLY A 108 -21.57 -17.62 7.17
C GLY A 108 -22.35 -16.49 7.83
N ILE A 109 -23.01 -15.67 7.02
CA ILE A 109 -23.78 -14.50 7.43
C ILE A 109 -25.18 -14.59 6.84
N ASP A 110 -26.17 -14.68 7.70
CA ASP A 110 -27.57 -14.68 7.28
C ASP A 110 -28.19 -13.29 7.47
N GLY A 111 -28.97 -12.87 6.47
CA GLY A 111 -29.71 -11.63 6.52
C GLY A 111 -28.82 -10.37 6.43
N ALA A 112 -27.81 -10.39 5.58
CA ALA A 112 -26.98 -9.22 5.32
C ALA A 112 -27.84 -8.02 4.89
N LEU A 113 -27.64 -6.87 5.53
CA LEU A 113 -28.42 -5.66 5.27
C LEU A 113 -27.85 -4.86 4.09
N ARG A 114 -26.54 -4.94 3.87
CA ARG A 114 -25.88 -4.23 2.77
C ARG A 114 -24.69 -5.02 2.27
N VAL A 115 -24.59 -5.12 0.97
CA VAL A 115 -23.39 -5.62 0.28
C VAL A 115 -22.83 -4.48 -0.57
N VAL A 116 -21.60 -4.10 -0.28
CA VAL A 116 -20.86 -3.08 -1.07
C VAL A 116 -19.92 -3.84 -1.99
N VAL A 117 -20.04 -3.60 -3.28
CA VAL A 117 -19.31 -4.31 -4.33
C VAL A 117 -18.29 -3.37 -4.98
N MET A 118 -17.05 -3.82 -5.08
CA MET A 118 -16.03 -3.25 -5.97
C MET A 118 -15.78 -4.26 -7.08
N ALA A 119 -16.23 -3.92 -8.29
CA ALA A 119 -16.09 -4.81 -9.43
C ALA A 119 -14.61 -5.09 -9.76
N ARG A 120 -14.31 -6.34 -10.04
CA ARG A 120 -12.95 -6.77 -10.44
C ARG A 120 -12.45 -6.01 -11.66
N THR A 121 -13.33 -5.75 -12.61
CA THR A 121 -13.01 -4.99 -13.83
C THR A 121 -12.59 -3.56 -13.52
N ASP A 122 -13.27 -2.89 -12.59
CA ASP A 122 -12.93 -1.53 -12.18
C ASP A 122 -11.60 -1.49 -11.43
N LEU A 123 -11.34 -2.48 -10.59
CA LEU A 123 -10.05 -2.64 -9.91
C LEU A 123 -8.91 -2.86 -10.92
N ALA A 124 -9.12 -3.73 -11.92
CA ALA A 124 -8.13 -3.98 -12.96
C ALA A 124 -7.87 -2.72 -13.80
N ALA A 125 -8.92 -2.02 -14.21
CA ALA A 125 -8.81 -0.78 -14.97
C ALA A 125 -8.06 0.31 -14.20
N ARG A 126 -8.35 0.45 -12.89
CA ARG A 126 -7.61 1.38 -12.02
C ARG A 126 -6.13 1.01 -11.93
N ASN A 127 -5.81 -0.26 -11.68
CA ASN A 127 -4.42 -0.71 -11.59
C ASN A 127 -3.68 -0.48 -12.91
N GLU A 128 -4.33 -0.75 -14.04
CA GLU A 128 -3.75 -0.49 -15.36
C GLU A 128 -3.51 1.00 -15.60
N ALA A 129 -4.48 1.85 -15.26
CA ALA A 129 -4.32 3.30 -15.35
C ALA A 129 -3.18 3.81 -14.45
N GLU A 130 -3.06 3.27 -13.24
CA GLU A 130 -1.96 3.60 -12.32
C GLU A 130 -0.60 3.17 -12.87
N LEU A 131 -0.49 1.94 -13.38
CA LEU A 131 0.74 1.46 -14.01
C LEU A 131 1.11 2.28 -15.25
N ARG A 132 0.13 2.74 -16.02
CA ARG A 132 0.33 3.65 -17.15
C ARG A 132 0.85 4.99 -16.67
N ALA A 133 0.22 5.60 -15.66
CA ALA A 133 0.67 6.86 -15.08
C ALA A 133 2.11 6.78 -14.57
N TRP A 134 2.48 5.68 -13.89
CA TRP A 134 3.86 5.45 -13.46
C TRP A 134 4.85 5.29 -14.62
N ARG A 135 4.45 4.70 -15.73
CA ARG A 135 5.30 4.58 -16.93
C ARG A 135 5.50 5.90 -17.64
N GLU A 136 4.46 6.71 -17.74
CA GLU A 136 4.48 7.97 -18.50
C GLU A 136 5.05 9.15 -17.70
N ARG A 137 4.67 9.26 -16.42
CA ARG A 137 5.00 10.40 -15.57
C ARG A 137 5.89 10.06 -14.38
N GLY A 138 6.19 8.78 -14.18
CA GLY A 138 7.03 8.33 -13.09
C GLY A 138 8.49 8.69 -13.31
N VAL A 139 9.14 9.19 -12.27
CA VAL A 139 10.57 9.46 -12.24
C VAL A 139 11.20 8.69 -11.10
N SER A 140 12.34 8.05 -11.36
CA SER A 140 13.12 7.33 -10.35
C SER A 140 14.49 7.97 -10.22
N GLY A 141 14.99 8.02 -8.99
CA GLY A 141 16.32 8.57 -8.73
C GLY A 141 16.80 8.25 -7.33
N THR A 142 17.99 8.69 -7.04
CA THR A 142 18.61 8.60 -5.72
C THR A 142 18.49 9.95 -5.03
N LEU A 143 18.10 9.96 -3.77
CA LEU A 143 17.99 11.16 -2.97
C LEU A 143 19.38 11.77 -2.71
N ILE A 144 19.53 13.06 -3.02
CA ILE A 144 20.72 13.83 -2.67
C ILE A 144 20.51 14.55 -1.35
N SER A 145 19.40 15.27 -1.23
CA SER A 145 19.04 16.02 -0.02
C SER A 145 17.54 16.18 0.09
N ALA A 146 17.05 16.31 1.32
CA ALA A 146 15.66 16.58 1.63
C ALA A 146 15.54 17.83 2.51
N ASP A 147 14.53 18.65 2.23
CA ASP A 147 14.13 19.80 3.06
C ASP A 147 12.72 19.54 3.62
N PRO A 148 12.62 19.06 4.86
CA PRO A 148 11.34 18.78 5.49
C PRO A 148 10.50 20.05 5.71
N THR A 149 11.13 21.22 5.87
CA THR A 149 10.45 22.48 6.14
C THR A 149 9.62 22.93 4.95
N ASN A 150 10.23 22.89 3.77
CA ASN A 150 9.58 23.27 2.51
C ASN A 150 8.89 22.08 1.83
N ARG A 151 9.04 20.87 2.37
CA ARG A 151 8.58 19.62 1.76
C ARG A 151 9.10 19.44 0.34
N GLU A 152 10.34 19.85 0.11
CA GLU A 152 11.05 19.67 -1.15
C GLU A 152 12.25 18.73 -0.96
N PHE A 153 12.65 18.09 -2.04
CA PHE A 153 13.87 17.27 -2.04
C PHE A 153 14.50 17.23 -3.43
N ILE A 154 15.77 16.87 -3.49
CA ILE A 154 16.56 16.83 -4.71
C ILE A 154 16.90 15.39 -5.05
N LEU A 155 16.55 14.97 -6.25
CA LEU A 155 16.88 13.66 -6.80
C LEU A 155 17.99 13.76 -7.84
N GLN A 156 18.89 12.80 -7.78
CA GLN A 156 19.79 12.47 -8.88
C GLN A 156 19.12 11.37 -9.72
N THR A 157 18.77 11.70 -10.95
CA THR A 157 18.20 10.75 -11.89
C THR A 157 19.30 10.19 -12.81
N ALA A 158 19.14 8.94 -13.25
CA ALA A 158 19.95 8.44 -14.36
C ALA A 158 19.72 9.33 -15.58
N ALA A 159 20.77 9.58 -16.35
CA ALA A 159 20.63 10.29 -17.62
C ALA A 159 19.52 9.57 -18.43
N ALA A 160 18.53 10.34 -18.88
CA ALA A 160 17.58 9.78 -19.84
C ALA A 160 18.38 9.20 -21.01
N PRO A 161 18.06 7.99 -21.50
CA PRO A 161 18.67 7.52 -22.73
C PRO A 161 18.47 8.62 -23.76
N ALA A 162 19.57 9.11 -24.35
CA ALA A 162 19.52 10.17 -25.34
C ALA A 162 18.45 9.76 -26.36
N ALA A 163 17.47 10.61 -26.58
CA ALA A 163 16.50 10.41 -27.64
C ALA A 163 17.33 10.11 -28.92
N PRO A 164 16.92 9.13 -29.76
CA PRO A 164 17.63 8.84 -30.99
C PRO A 164 17.84 10.17 -31.71
N ALA A 165 19.09 10.55 -31.87
CA ALA A 165 19.44 11.81 -32.52
C ALA A 165 18.74 11.81 -33.89
N ALA A 166 17.93 12.84 -34.12
CA ALA A 166 17.42 13.08 -35.46
C ALA A 166 18.64 13.08 -36.42
N PRO A 167 18.50 12.51 -37.65
CA PRO A 167 19.61 12.40 -38.57
C PRO A 167 20.26 13.78 -38.73
N ALA A 168 21.52 13.86 -38.33
CA ALA A 168 22.29 15.09 -38.36
C ALA A 168 22.37 15.60 -39.80
N ALA A 169 21.92 16.83 -40.01
CA ALA A 169 22.28 17.55 -41.23
C ALA A 169 23.80 17.58 -41.35
N PRO A 170 24.36 17.53 -42.60
CA PRO A 170 25.81 17.48 -42.80
C PRO A 170 26.53 18.61 -42.11
N ALA A 171 27.43 18.26 -41.22
CA ALA A 171 28.17 19.17 -40.38
C ALA A 171 29.12 20.05 -41.24
N ALA A 172 29.06 21.37 -41.06
CA ALA A 172 30.10 22.27 -41.47
C ALA A 172 31.42 21.96 -40.72
N PRO A 173 32.59 22.15 -41.30
CA PRO A 173 33.87 21.81 -40.67
C PRO A 173 34.09 22.59 -39.39
N ALA A 174 34.32 21.84 -38.30
CA ALA A 174 34.54 22.38 -36.97
C ALA A 174 35.88 23.12 -36.88
N ALA A 175 35.87 24.32 -36.30
CA ALA A 175 37.07 25.04 -35.92
C ALA A 175 37.82 24.30 -34.79
N PRO A 176 39.15 24.22 -34.80
CA PRO A 176 39.93 23.55 -33.75
C PRO A 176 39.91 24.40 -32.47
N GLY A 177 39.41 23.86 -31.39
CA GLY A 177 39.51 24.50 -30.08
C GLY A 177 38.36 24.32 -29.08
N THR A 178 37.36 23.53 -29.38
CA THR A 178 36.27 23.27 -28.38
C THR A 178 36.69 22.11 -27.46
N PRO A 179 36.83 22.34 -26.14
CA PRO A 179 37.11 21.25 -25.22
C PRO A 179 35.94 20.26 -25.26
N ALA A 180 36.26 18.95 -25.35
CA ALA A 180 35.31 17.89 -25.27
C ALA A 180 34.42 18.08 -24.04
N SER A 181 33.11 17.98 -24.25
CA SER A 181 32.09 18.03 -23.20
C SER A 181 32.52 17.12 -22.05
N GLY A 182 32.81 17.71 -20.91
CA GLY A 182 33.06 17.01 -19.66
C GLY A 182 31.87 16.10 -19.31
N PRO A 183 32.00 15.19 -18.35
CA PRO A 183 30.93 14.28 -17.97
C PRO A 183 29.66 15.08 -17.73
N ALA A 184 28.58 14.67 -18.40
CA ALA A 184 27.28 15.33 -18.30
C ALA A 184 26.95 15.54 -16.81
N ALA A 185 26.68 16.79 -16.44
CA ALA A 185 26.30 17.10 -15.06
C ALA A 185 25.16 16.15 -14.64
N PRO A 186 25.24 15.62 -13.43
CA PRO A 186 24.20 14.70 -12.97
C PRO A 186 22.83 15.38 -13.13
N ASN A 187 21.89 14.68 -13.79
CA ASN A 187 20.54 15.20 -13.99
C ASN A 187 19.85 15.28 -12.62
N THR A 188 19.92 16.44 -12.00
CA THR A 188 19.27 16.72 -10.73
C THR A 188 17.89 17.31 -10.99
N ILE A 189 16.91 16.85 -10.25
CA ILE A 189 15.53 17.29 -10.32
C ILE A 189 15.08 17.69 -8.91
N VAL A 190 14.48 18.85 -8.79
CA VAL A 190 13.83 19.31 -7.55
C VAL A 190 12.40 18.77 -7.54
N VAL A 191 12.01 18.16 -6.44
CA VAL A 191 10.67 17.60 -6.25
C VAL A 191 9.96 18.37 -5.16
N ASP A 192 8.81 18.93 -5.52
CA ASP A 192 7.87 19.57 -4.60
C ASP A 192 6.84 18.52 -4.13
N ALA A 193 6.92 18.16 -2.87
CA ALA A 193 6.07 17.17 -2.25
C ALA A 193 5.00 17.78 -1.32
N THR A 194 4.70 19.08 -1.46
CA THR A 194 3.76 19.80 -0.58
C THR A 194 2.39 19.13 -0.53
N LYS A 195 1.92 18.61 -1.67
CA LYS A 195 0.62 17.91 -1.81
C LYS A 195 0.75 16.40 -2.00
N ALA A 196 1.97 15.87 -1.97
CA ALA A 196 2.22 14.48 -2.25
C ALA A 196 1.82 13.57 -1.09
N VAL A 197 1.30 12.39 -1.43
CA VAL A 197 1.18 11.27 -0.50
C VAL A 197 2.51 10.52 -0.51
N ILE A 198 3.14 10.41 0.65
CA ILE A 198 4.49 9.84 0.78
C ILE A 198 4.39 8.50 1.50
N HIS A 199 5.04 7.49 0.94
CA HIS A 199 5.16 6.16 1.53
C HIS A 199 6.62 5.73 1.58
N ARG A 200 6.97 4.97 2.63
CA ARG A 200 8.26 4.29 2.75
C ARG A 200 8.05 2.79 2.58
N TYR A 201 8.89 2.15 1.77
CA TYR A 201 8.90 0.69 1.69
C TYR A 201 9.24 0.08 3.05
N ALA A 202 8.62 -1.04 3.36
CA ALA A 202 9.01 -1.81 4.53
C ALA A 202 10.44 -2.36 4.31
N ASP A 203 11.23 -2.44 5.38
CA ASP A 203 12.63 -2.90 5.29
C ASP A 203 12.77 -4.32 4.76
N THR A 204 11.69 -5.11 4.80
CA THR A 204 11.63 -6.52 4.37
C THR A 204 10.88 -6.74 3.07
N SER A 205 10.31 -5.70 2.45
CA SER A 205 9.48 -5.84 1.25
C SER A 205 9.67 -4.69 0.27
N ILE A 206 9.72 -5.03 -1.01
CA ILE A 206 9.71 -4.07 -2.12
C ILE A 206 8.32 -3.90 -2.74
N LYS A 207 7.29 -4.52 -2.13
CA LYS A 207 5.91 -4.40 -2.61
C LYS A 207 5.31 -3.11 -2.09
N PHE A 208 4.60 -2.40 -2.97
CA PHE A 208 3.93 -1.16 -2.59
C PHE A 208 2.83 -1.38 -1.55
N ASP A 209 2.18 -2.53 -1.58
CA ASP A 209 1.09 -2.87 -0.63
C ASP A 209 1.59 -2.96 0.82
N ASP A 210 2.89 -3.23 1.01
CA ASP A 210 3.53 -3.28 2.33
C ASP A 210 4.13 -1.93 2.75
N ALA A 211 4.06 -0.92 1.87
CA ALA A 211 4.61 0.41 2.14
C ALA A 211 3.77 1.14 3.19
N ARG A 212 4.45 1.88 4.06
CA ARG A 212 3.84 2.62 5.18
C ARG A 212 3.76 4.10 4.86
N PRO A 213 2.73 4.82 5.33
CA PRO A 213 2.72 6.28 5.30
C PRO A 213 3.97 6.84 5.97
N SER A 214 4.55 7.87 5.37
CA SER A 214 5.81 8.48 5.81
C SER A 214 5.83 9.97 5.47
N THR A 215 6.95 10.64 5.76
CA THR A 215 7.14 12.07 5.53
C THR A 215 8.50 12.35 4.89
N VAL A 216 8.68 13.59 4.39
CA VAL A 216 9.99 14.03 3.84
C VAL A 216 11.09 14.00 4.91
N ALA A 217 10.73 14.16 6.20
CA ALA A 217 11.69 14.15 7.30
C ALA A 217 12.34 12.77 7.56
N GLU A 218 11.71 11.69 7.08
CA GLU A 218 12.22 10.33 7.23
C GLU A 218 13.10 9.89 6.05
N MET A 219 13.28 10.76 5.06
CA MET A 219 14.10 10.49 3.88
C MET A 219 15.57 10.73 4.21
N GLU A 220 16.43 9.80 3.83
CA GLU A 220 17.87 9.87 4.03
C GLU A 220 18.63 9.96 2.70
N PRO A 221 19.77 10.66 2.65
CA PRO A 221 20.63 10.67 1.46
C PRO A 221 20.97 9.24 1.02
N ALA A 222 21.00 9.01 -0.29
CA ALA A 222 21.14 7.71 -0.95
C ALA A 222 19.89 6.81 -0.96
N ASP A 223 18.76 7.23 -0.39
CA ASP A 223 17.50 6.54 -0.58
C ASP A 223 17.11 6.46 -2.05
N GLN A 224 16.56 5.33 -2.46
CA GLN A 224 15.95 5.16 -3.77
C GLN A 224 14.53 5.72 -3.71
N VAL A 225 14.24 6.70 -4.56
CA VAL A 225 12.96 7.39 -4.57
C VAL A 225 12.29 7.23 -5.93
N ARG A 226 11.00 6.96 -5.91
CA ARG A 226 10.13 6.99 -7.09
C ARG A 226 9.07 8.05 -6.88
N VAL A 227 8.91 8.91 -7.85
CA VAL A 227 7.99 10.04 -7.82
C VAL A 227 7.01 9.92 -8.98
N LEU A 228 5.73 9.99 -8.68
CA LEU A 228 4.68 10.20 -9.68
C LEU A 228 4.23 11.65 -9.56
N GLY A 229 4.25 12.38 -10.65
CA GLY A 229 3.88 13.79 -10.62
C GLY A 229 3.92 14.44 -11.98
N THR A 230 3.70 15.75 -12.00
CA THR A 230 3.76 16.56 -13.20
C THR A 230 5.08 17.29 -13.26
N ARG A 231 5.79 17.12 -14.37
CA ARG A 231 7.06 17.81 -14.62
C ARG A 231 6.79 19.22 -15.13
N ALA A 232 7.49 20.22 -14.61
CA ALA A 232 7.47 21.58 -15.10
C ALA A 232 8.05 21.65 -16.53
N ALA A 233 7.70 22.68 -17.28
CA ALA A 233 8.14 22.86 -18.67
C ALA A 233 9.65 22.93 -18.85
N ASP A 234 10.38 23.40 -17.83
CA ASP A 234 11.84 23.46 -17.79
C ASP A 234 12.51 22.08 -17.53
N GLY A 235 11.69 21.07 -17.21
CA GLY A 235 12.16 19.72 -16.90
C GLY A 235 12.93 19.57 -15.59
N ARG A 236 13.15 20.64 -14.83
CA ARG A 236 13.99 20.66 -13.62
C ARG A 236 13.22 20.50 -12.32
N LYS A 237 11.92 20.76 -12.33
CA LYS A 237 11.06 20.64 -11.15
C LYS A 237 9.91 19.67 -11.44
N ILE A 238 9.52 18.89 -10.41
CA ILE A 238 8.35 18.01 -10.44
C ILE A 238 7.45 18.39 -9.27
N THR A 239 6.17 18.60 -9.55
CA THR A 239 5.14 18.65 -8.51
C THR A 239 4.64 17.25 -8.29
N ALA A 240 4.97 16.67 -7.14
CA ALA A 240 4.67 15.29 -6.83
C ALA A 240 3.22 15.10 -6.38
N GLU A 241 2.60 14.05 -6.89
CA GLU A 241 1.29 13.53 -6.45
C GLU A 241 1.50 12.38 -5.47
N ARG A 242 2.49 11.52 -5.76
CA ARG A 242 2.85 10.37 -4.94
C ARG A 242 4.35 10.16 -4.93
N VAL A 243 4.88 9.85 -3.76
CA VAL A 243 6.30 9.55 -3.54
C VAL A 243 6.40 8.23 -2.82
N VAL A 244 7.29 7.36 -3.29
CA VAL A 244 7.65 6.12 -2.59
C VAL A 244 9.15 6.05 -2.50
N PHE A 245 9.67 5.81 -1.32
CA PHE A 245 11.11 5.73 -1.09
C PHE A 245 11.50 4.58 -0.19
N GLY A 246 12.78 4.24 -0.19
CA GLY A 246 13.36 3.25 0.69
C GLY A 246 14.87 3.16 0.53
N HIS A 247 15.52 2.68 1.58
CA HIS A 247 16.95 2.46 1.58
C HIS A 247 17.26 1.08 1.00
N PHE A 248 17.78 1.03 -0.22
CA PHE A 248 18.15 -0.21 -0.91
C PHE A 248 19.62 -0.19 -1.25
N SER A 249 20.36 -1.21 -0.82
CA SER A 249 21.75 -1.39 -1.20
C SER A 249 21.88 -2.54 -2.19
N THR A 250 22.59 -2.32 -3.29
CA THR A 250 22.98 -3.37 -4.22
C THR A 250 24.41 -3.78 -3.91
N ARG A 251 24.63 -5.07 -3.65
CA ARG A 251 25.95 -5.61 -3.33
C ARG A 251 26.28 -6.82 -4.20
N ALA A 252 27.51 -6.91 -4.62
CA ALA A 252 28.05 -8.10 -5.28
C ALA A 252 28.57 -9.06 -4.21
N LEU A 253 27.94 -10.21 -4.08
CA LEU A 253 28.20 -11.16 -3.02
C LEU A 253 28.54 -12.52 -3.60
N ALA A 254 29.51 -13.23 -3.03
CA ALA A 254 29.79 -14.64 -3.31
C ALA A 254 28.99 -15.51 -2.34
N ILE A 255 28.27 -16.50 -2.87
CA ILE A 255 27.53 -17.47 -2.06
C ILE A 255 28.51 -18.50 -1.52
N GLU A 256 28.59 -18.64 -0.19
CA GLU A 256 29.40 -19.66 0.49
C GLU A 256 28.55 -20.91 0.82
N LYS A 257 27.32 -20.71 1.30
CA LYS A 257 26.43 -21.80 1.71
C LYS A 257 24.97 -21.41 1.51
N ILE A 258 24.15 -22.37 1.10
CA ILE A 258 22.68 -22.23 1.00
C ILE A 258 22.06 -23.25 1.95
N ASP A 259 21.21 -22.78 2.85
CA ASP A 259 20.33 -23.62 3.65
C ASP A 259 18.90 -23.49 3.11
N ALA A 260 18.51 -24.49 2.32
CA ALA A 260 17.19 -24.49 1.67
C ALA A 260 16.03 -24.69 2.66
N ALA A 261 16.29 -25.30 3.83
CA ALA A 261 15.25 -25.56 4.83
C ALA A 261 14.85 -24.29 5.59
N SER A 262 15.84 -23.44 5.91
CA SER A 262 15.62 -22.18 6.62
C SER A 262 15.47 -20.97 5.69
N GLY A 263 15.75 -21.12 4.38
CA GLY A 263 15.78 -20.00 3.42
C GLY A 263 16.94 -19.03 3.67
N VAL A 264 17.98 -19.49 4.34
CA VAL A 264 19.15 -18.68 4.73
C VAL A 264 20.31 -18.94 3.77
N ILE A 265 20.93 -17.88 3.29
CA ILE A 265 22.09 -17.93 2.40
C ILE A 265 23.26 -17.22 3.09
N SER A 266 24.35 -17.94 3.34
CA SER A 266 25.60 -17.35 3.81
C SER A 266 26.38 -16.81 2.62
N VAL A 267 26.75 -15.54 2.66
CA VAL A 267 27.39 -14.83 1.57
C VAL A 267 28.59 -14.05 2.06
N LYS A 268 29.53 -13.83 1.16
CA LYS A 268 30.70 -12.99 1.38
C LYS A 268 30.68 -11.81 0.40
N ASP A 269 30.78 -10.61 0.92
CA ASP A 269 30.88 -9.40 0.12
C ASP A 269 32.22 -9.37 -0.63
N LEU A 270 32.16 -9.19 -1.95
CA LEU A 270 33.33 -9.21 -2.80
C LEU A 270 34.21 -7.97 -2.65
N GLN A 271 33.68 -6.87 -2.15
CA GLN A 271 34.41 -5.62 -1.94
C GLN A 271 35.02 -5.54 -0.55
N SER A 272 34.22 -5.80 0.49
CA SER A 272 34.66 -5.66 1.89
C SER A 272 35.21 -6.95 2.49
N ASN A 273 35.10 -8.10 1.81
CA ASN A 273 35.41 -9.44 2.32
C ASN A 273 34.63 -9.86 3.59
N GLN A 274 33.62 -9.10 3.98
CA GLN A 274 32.78 -9.39 5.14
C GLN A 274 31.77 -10.49 4.81
N LYS A 275 31.49 -11.31 5.83
CA LYS A 275 30.47 -12.36 5.73
C LYS A 275 29.13 -11.83 6.22
N PHE A 276 28.10 -12.10 5.46
CA PHE A 276 26.71 -11.75 5.78
C PHE A 276 25.82 -12.98 5.68
N THR A 277 24.71 -12.89 6.39
CA THR A 277 23.62 -13.86 6.27
C THR A 277 22.44 -13.17 5.62
N LEU A 278 21.99 -13.71 4.48
CA LEU A 278 20.80 -13.25 3.80
C LEU A 278 19.64 -14.19 4.11
N THR A 279 18.53 -13.62 4.50
CA THR A 279 17.26 -14.34 4.61
C THR A 279 16.36 -13.91 3.47
N VAL A 280 15.94 -14.87 2.65
CA VAL A 280 15.02 -14.58 1.54
C VAL A 280 13.61 -14.48 2.10
N SER A 281 13.04 -13.28 2.08
CA SER A 281 11.66 -13.06 2.51
C SER A 281 10.66 -13.66 1.51
N ALA A 282 9.43 -13.92 1.94
CA ALA A 282 8.35 -14.47 1.11
C ALA A 282 8.03 -13.61 -0.15
N GLY A 283 8.45 -12.35 -0.16
CA GLY A 283 8.34 -11.44 -1.32
C GLY A 283 9.60 -11.35 -2.18
N GLY A 284 10.68 -12.01 -1.78
CA GLY A 284 11.95 -12.01 -2.49
C GLY A 284 11.88 -12.81 -3.79
N ALA A 285 12.51 -12.30 -4.84
CA ALA A 285 12.64 -13.00 -6.10
C ALA A 285 14.09 -13.44 -6.32
N ILE A 286 14.30 -14.73 -6.50
CA ILE A 286 15.59 -15.28 -6.90
C ILE A 286 15.55 -15.53 -8.40
N ARG A 287 16.51 -14.96 -9.14
CA ARG A 287 16.67 -15.17 -10.58
C ARG A 287 18.06 -15.66 -10.88
N LYS A 288 18.15 -16.72 -11.67
CA LYS A 288 19.43 -17.20 -12.21
C LYS A 288 19.69 -16.47 -13.53
N ILE A 289 20.85 -15.84 -13.63
CA ILE A 289 21.32 -15.23 -14.87
C ILE A 289 21.99 -16.32 -15.70
N PRO A 290 21.69 -16.48 -17.00
CA PRO A 290 22.39 -17.38 -17.89
C PRO A 290 23.91 -17.09 -17.90
N ALA A 291 24.73 -18.13 -18.04
CA ALA A 291 26.20 -18.02 -17.97
C ALA A 291 26.78 -17.03 -19.00
N GLU A 292 26.15 -16.94 -20.17
CA GLU A 292 26.51 -16.00 -21.23
C GLU A 292 26.34 -14.54 -20.81
N MET A 293 25.27 -14.22 -20.08
CA MET A 293 25.05 -12.88 -19.53
C MET A 293 25.89 -12.62 -18.27
N ALA A 294 26.18 -13.66 -17.47
CA ALA A 294 27.01 -13.52 -16.28
C ALA A 294 28.47 -13.09 -16.64
N ALA A 295 28.98 -13.52 -17.78
CA ALA A 295 30.29 -13.10 -18.28
C ALA A 295 30.36 -11.59 -18.58
N MET A 296 29.25 -10.95 -18.97
CA MET A 296 29.17 -9.50 -19.18
C MET A 296 29.23 -8.70 -17.87
N PHE A 297 28.72 -9.27 -16.77
CA PHE A 297 28.74 -8.63 -15.45
C PHE A 297 29.99 -8.98 -14.62
N GLY A 298 30.67 -10.08 -14.96
CA GLY A 298 31.88 -10.54 -14.26
C GLY A 298 33.20 -10.01 -14.86
N GLY A 299 33.17 -9.32 -15.98
CA GLY A 299 34.37 -8.93 -16.75
C GLY A 299 35.17 -7.73 -16.17
N GLY A 300 34.81 -7.19 -15.02
CA GLY A 300 35.49 -6.03 -14.43
C GLY A 300 36.66 -6.30 -13.48
N ALA A 301 36.99 -7.55 -13.18
CA ALA A 301 37.96 -7.89 -12.12
C ALA A 301 39.25 -8.56 -12.60
N GLN A 302 39.59 -8.56 -13.90
CA GLN A 302 40.89 -9.01 -14.38
C GLN A 302 41.57 -8.00 -15.31
N GLY A 303 42.33 -7.10 -14.70
CA GLY A 303 43.14 -6.13 -15.45
C GLY A 303 44.02 -5.31 -14.54
N GLY A 304 44.96 -5.93 -13.84
CA GLY A 304 45.93 -5.18 -13.05
C GLY A 304 46.97 -6.04 -12.36
N GLY A 305 47.75 -6.73 -13.16
CA GLY A 305 48.87 -7.47 -12.63
C GLY A 305 49.97 -7.70 -13.71
N ARG A 306 50.81 -6.69 -13.90
CA ARG A 306 52.24 -6.84 -14.29
C ARG A 306 52.93 -5.53 -13.98
#